data_e4afd9bed7784b3950fa6136d096c25e
#
_entry.id   e4afd9bed7784b3950fa6136d096c25e
#
_cell.length_a   1.000
_cell.length_b   1.000
_cell.length_c   1.000
_cell.angle_alpha   90.00
_cell.angle_beta   90.00
_cell.angle_gamma   90.00
#
_symmetry.space_group_name_H-M   'P 1'
#
loop_
_entity.id
_entity.type
_entity.pdbx_description
1 polymer ?
#
loop_
_entity_poly.entity_id
_entity_poly.type
_entity_poly.pdbx_seq_one_letter_code
_entity_poly.pdbx_strand_id
1 'polypeptide(L)'
;HSHTQGMGELDENDYLSIKALMSKQEIIQPIDKALLKAELTAEKRLRSTNKSGNEIYIVTAFDSPHVMQEIGRLREIAFSYYGGGTGKAVDIDEFDTMENAYRQLIVWSPEDEKILGGYRFLCGSDVQFDAKGKPILATAHLFNFSEHFIKDILPYTVELGRSFVSLDYQSTRSSSKGLFVLDNLWDGLGALSVIDPKLRYYFGKMTMYRSYHPYARDMILYFLSLHFPDVDRLITPIEPLQT
;
A
#
# COMPACT_ATOMS: atom_id res chain seq x y z
N HIS A 1 -1.62 -40.96 -44.12
CA HIS A 1 -1.34 -39.51 -43.94
C HIS A 1 -1.47 -39.20 -42.44
N SER A 2 -0.35 -39.17 -41.77
CA SER A 2 -0.22 -38.76 -40.37
C SER A 2 -0.15 -37.24 -40.31
N HIS A 3 -1.11 -36.61 -39.68
CA HIS A 3 -1.04 -35.21 -39.28
C HIS A 3 -0.37 -35.13 -37.92
N THR A 4 0.93 -34.86 -37.93
CA THR A 4 1.65 -34.32 -36.77
C THR A 4 1.33 -32.83 -36.75
N GLN A 5 0.38 -32.40 -35.85
CA GLN A 5 0.25 -31.01 -35.46
C GLN A 5 1.48 -30.61 -34.68
N GLY A 6 2.24 -29.68 -35.24
CA GLY A 6 3.40 -29.09 -34.57
C GLY A 6 2.95 -28.37 -33.29
N MET A 7 3.53 -28.71 -32.18
CA MET A 7 3.55 -27.88 -30.98
C MET A 7 4.28 -26.58 -31.37
N GLY A 8 3.55 -25.47 -31.42
CA GLY A 8 4.16 -24.14 -31.63
C GLY A 8 5.21 -23.91 -30.53
N GLU A 9 6.37 -23.46 -30.94
CA GLU A 9 7.38 -22.97 -30.00
C GLU A 9 6.78 -21.82 -29.18
N LEU A 10 6.78 -21.95 -27.87
CA LEU A 10 6.39 -20.89 -26.94
C LEU A 10 7.38 -19.73 -27.14
N ASP A 11 6.87 -18.53 -27.32
CA ASP A 11 7.73 -17.35 -27.38
C ASP A 11 8.30 -17.00 -25.99
N GLU A 12 9.28 -16.11 -25.96
CA GLU A 12 9.96 -15.72 -24.70
C GLU A 12 8.97 -15.10 -23.68
N ASN A 13 7.92 -14.41 -24.17
CA ASN A 13 6.87 -13.84 -23.35
C ASN A 13 5.96 -14.93 -22.76
N ASP A 14 5.64 -15.97 -23.54
CA ASP A 14 4.88 -17.11 -23.07
C ASP A 14 5.65 -17.87 -22.01
N TYR A 15 6.96 -18.09 -22.22
CA TYR A 15 7.84 -18.74 -21.24
C TYR A 15 7.93 -17.95 -19.93
N LEU A 16 8.10 -16.62 -19.99
CA LEU A 16 8.14 -15.75 -18.82
C LEU A 16 6.80 -15.72 -18.08
N SER A 17 5.69 -15.73 -18.82
CA SER A 17 4.35 -15.79 -18.25
C SER A 17 4.07 -17.09 -17.53
N ILE A 18 4.46 -18.24 -18.13
CA ILE A 18 4.35 -19.56 -17.52
C ILE A 18 5.24 -19.66 -16.28
N LYS A 19 6.49 -19.18 -16.36
CA LYS A 19 7.42 -19.16 -15.23
C LYS A 19 6.89 -18.31 -14.08
N ALA A 20 6.28 -17.16 -14.36
CA ALA A 20 5.62 -16.30 -13.37
C ALA A 20 4.42 -17.00 -12.72
N LEU A 21 3.60 -17.71 -13.49
CA LEU A 21 2.48 -18.50 -12.98
C LEU A 21 2.95 -19.66 -12.09
N MET A 22 4.02 -20.35 -12.49
CA MET A 22 4.60 -21.48 -11.72
C MET A 22 5.31 -21.02 -10.45
N SER A 23 5.75 -19.75 -10.36
CA SER A 23 6.40 -19.17 -9.17
C SER A 23 5.41 -18.57 -8.18
N LYS A 24 4.12 -18.50 -8.51
CA LYS A 24 3.08 -17.93 -7.64
C LYS A 24 2.85 -18.84 -6.44
N GLN A 25 3.08 -18.28 -5.25
CA GLN A 25 2.83 -18.98 -3.99
C GLN A 25 1.33 -18.98 -3.64
N GLU A 26 0.89 -20.00 -2.91
CA GLU A 26 -0.43 -20.00 -2.32
C GLU A 26 -0.47 -18.98 -1.18
N ILE A 27 -1.54 -18.16 -1.16
CA ILE A 27 -1.75 -17.18 -0.10
C ILE A 27 -2.07 -17.93 1.19
N ILE A 28 -1.52 -17.49 2.32
CA ILE A 28 -1.74 -18.12 3.61
C ILE A 28 -3.23 -18.10 4.01
N GLN A 29 -3.61 -19.03 4.89
CA GLN A 29 -4.95 -19.04 5.48
C GLN A 29 -5.15 -17.83 6.42
N PRO A 30 -6.41 -17.40 6.65
CA PRO A 30 -6.72 -16.35 7.61
C PRO A 30 -6.10 -16.65 8.98
N ILE A 31 -5.52 -15.63 9.60
CA ILE A 31 -4.99 -15.73 10.95
C ILE A 31 -6.15 -15.83 11.96
N ASP A 32 -5.96 -16.65 12.99
CA ASP A 32 -6.95 -16.83 14.05
C ASP A 32 -7.32 -15.49 14.70
N LYS A 33 -8.61 -15.22 14.78
CA LYS A 33 -9.15 -13.97 15.36
C LYS A 33 -8.72 -13.75 16.81
N ALA A 34 -8.54 -14.81 17.59
CA ALA A 34 -8.08 -14.71 18.96
C ALA A 34 -6.65 -14.16 19.05
N LEU A 35 -5.76 -14.54 18.11
CA LEU A 35 -4.40 -14.03 18.01
C LEU A 35 -4.40 -12.55 17.60
N LEU A 36 -5.25 -12.17 16.66
CA LEU A 36 -5.38 -10.77 16.25
C LEU A 36 -5.86 -9.89 17.41
N LYS A 37 -6.91 -10.32 18.10
CA LYS A 37 -7.47 -9.57 19.24
C LYS A 37 -6.48 -9.46 20.39
N ALA A 38 -5.67 -10.48 20.65
CA ALA A 38 -4.64 -10.46 21.69
C ALA A 38 -3.56 -9.40 21.42
N GLU A 39 -3.25 -9.11 20.16
CA GLU A 39 -2.26 -8.10 19.77
C GLU A 39 -2.86 -6.68 19.64
N LEU A 40 -4.17 -6.55 19.42
CA LEU A 40 -4.85 -5.26 19.30
C LEU A 40 -5.23 -4.70 20.66
N THR A 41 -4.22 -4.30 21.41
CA THR A 41 -4.34 -3.81 22.80
C THR A 41 -4.76 -2.33 22.86
N ALA A 42 -5.24 -1.88 24.00
CA ALA A 42 -5.78 -0.52 24.17
C ALA A 42 -4.75 0.58 23.84
N GLU A 43 -3.47 0.37 24.19
CA GLU A 43 -2.40 1.34 23.92
C GLU A 43 -2.07 1.51 22.44
N LYS A 44 -2.39 0.53 21.59
CA LYS A 44 -2.21 0.60 20.14
C LYS A 44 -3.42 1.22 19.44
N ARG A 45 -4.55 1.33 20.15
CA ARG A 45 -5.76 1.95 19.62
C ARG A 45 -5.60 3.45 19.52
N LEU A 46 -5.64 3.98 18.31
CA LEU A 46 -5.53 5.40 18.05
C LEU A 46 -6.82 6.13 18.44
N ARG A 47 -7.95 5.64 17.96
CA ARG A 47 -9.29 6.16 18.24
C ARG A 47 -10.37 5.21 17.73
N SER A 48 -11.60 5.44 18.19
CA SER A 48 -12.80 4.91 17.52
C SER A 48 -13.16 5.80 16.34
N THR A 49 -13.76 5.22 15.31
CA THR A 49 -14.21 5.96 14.14
C THR A 49 -15.50 6.73 14.43
N ASN A 50 -15.73 7.80 13.69
CA ASN A 50 -16.95 8.62 13.85
C ASN A 50 -18.20 7.90 13.35
N LYS A 51 -18.05 6.89 12.49
CA LYS A 51 -19.12 6.10 11.89
C LYS A 51 -18.82 4.63 11.97
N SER A 52 -19.85 3.81 12.07
CA SER A 52 -19.79 2.32 12.00
C SER A 52 -19.21 1.61 13.22
N GLY A 53 -18.83 2.31 14.29
CA GLY A 53 -18.29 1.67 15.51
C GLY A 53 -16.97 0.92 15.29
N ASN A 54 -16.25 1.23 14.21
CA ASN A 54 -14.93 0.65 13.94
C ASN A 54 -13.85 1.32 14.80
N GLU A 55 -12.71 0.66 14.89
CA GLU A 55 -11.56 1.12 15.66
C GLU A 55 -10.34 1.26 14.76
N ILE A 56 -9.51 2.27 15.01
CA ILE A 56 -8.26 2.50 14.30
C ILE A 56 -7.11 2.14 15.23
N TYR A 57 -6.21 1.28 14.74
CA TYR A 57 -5.00 0.86 15.44
C TYR A 57 -3.75 1.23 14.64
N ILE A 58 -2.67 1.52 15.35
CA ILE A 58 -1.32 1.62 14.79
C ILE A 58 -0.49 0.50 15.39
N VAL A 59 0.06 -0.34 14.53
CA VAL A 59 0.87 -1.50 14.90
C VAL A 59 2.15 -1.57 14.07
N THR A 60 3.08 -2.39 14.50
CA THR A 60 4.30 -2.75 13.75
C THR A 60 4.41 -4.27 13.62
N ALA A 61 5.26 -4.74 12.73
CA ALA A 61 5.57 -6.16 12.62
C ALA A 61 6.18 -6.75 13.91
N PHE A 62 6.81 -5.90 14.73
CA PHE A 62 7.49 -6.32 15.97
C PHE A 62 6.53 -6.47 17.15
N ASP A 63 5.59 -5.53 17.30
CA ASP A 63 4.65 -5.55 18.42
C ASP A 63 3.37 -6.35 18.13
N SER A 64 3.09 -6.62 16.85
CA SER A 64 1.87 -7.30 16.41
C SER A 64 2.14 -8.22 15.21
N PRO A 65 2.96 -9.29 15.38
CA PRO A 65 3.39 -10.14 14.28
C PRO A 65 2.24 -10.90 13.60
N HIS A 66 1.22 -11.33 14.33
CA HIS A 66 0.05 -11.99 13.74
C HIS A 66 -0.83 -11.00 12.96
N VAL A 67 -1.03 -9.80 13.49
CA VAL A 67 -1.72 -8.72 12.76
C VAL A 67 -0.96 -8.38 11.49
N MET A 68 0.39 -8.29 11.53
CA MET A 68 1.19 -8.04 10.33
C MET A 68 1.01 -9.14 9.27
N GLN A 69 0.97 -10.41 9.67
CA GLN A 69 0.73 -11.52 8.74
C GLN A 69 -0.66 -11.41 8.08
N GLU A 70 -1.68 -11.07 8.85
CA GLU A 70 -3.03 -10.87 8.31
C GLU A 70 -3.10 -9.65 7.38
N ILE A 71 -2.41 -8.55 7.70
CA ILE A 71 -2.27 -7.41 6.79
C ILE A 71 -1.63 -7.86 5.47
N GLY A 72 -0.53 -8.60 5.52
CA GLY A 72 0.15 -9.11 4.33
C GLY A 72 -0.73 -10.03 3.48
N ARG A 73 -1.53 -10.89 4.12
CA ARG A 73 -2.51 -11.75 3.47
C ARG A 73 -3.57 -10.93 2.73
N LEU A 74 -4.18 -9.96 3.41
CA LEU A 74 -5.24 -9.12 2.85
C LEU A 74 -4.74 -8.21 1.72
N ARG A 75 -3.51 -7.69 1.84
CA ARG A 75 -2.84 -6.94 0.77
C ARG A 75 -2.66 -7.80 -0.48
N GLU A 76 -2.11 -9.00 -0.32
CA GLU A 76 -1.86 -9.89 -1.45
C GLU A 76 -3.18 -10.26 -2.16
N ILE A 77 -4.23 -10.55 -1.42
CA ILE A 77 -5.56 -10.80 -1.97
C ILE A 77 -6.07 -9.58 -2.75
N ALA A 78 -6.09 -8.41 -2.10
CA ALA A 78 -6.64 -7.20 -2.69
C ALA A 78 -5.87 -6.75 -3.94
N PHE A 79 -4.54 -6.75 -3.88
CA PHE A 79 -3.71 -6.31 -5.00
C PHE A 79 -3.69 -7.32 -6.15
N SER A 80 -3.66 -8.63 -5.85
CA SER A 80 -3.72 -9.68 -6.87
C SER A 80 -5.03 -9.65 -7.65
N TYR A 81 -6.13 -9.30 -7.02
CA TYR A 81 -7.43 -9.17 -7.68
C TYR A 81 -7.41 -8.15 -8.82
N TYR A 82 -6.65 -7.07 -8.66
CA TYR A 82 -6.46 -6.03 -9.68
C TYR A 82 -5.20 -6.21 -10.55
N GLY A 83 -4.49 -7.32 -10.42
CA GLY A 83 -3.30 -7.61 -11.21
C GLY A 83 -1.98 -7.02 -10.68
N GLY A 84 -1.98 -6.50 -9.44
CA GLY A 84 -0.83 -5.86 -8.80
C GLY A 84 -0.25 -6.62 -7.61
N GLY A 85 -0.62 -7.88 -7.41
CA GLY A 85 -0.08 -8.72 -6.34
C GLY A 85 1.40 -9.06 -6.52
N THR A 86 2.05 -9.44 -5.43
CA THR A 86 3.47 -9.84 -5.44
C THR A 86 3.71 -11.27 -5.91
N GLY A 87 2.67 -12.10 -5.91
CA GLY A 87 2.74 -13.54 -6.16
C GLY A 87 3.29 -14.34 -4.97
N LYS A 88 3.52 -13.71 -3.83
CA LYS A 88 3.98 -14.34 -2.59
C LYS A 88 2.81 -14.79 -1.73
N ALA A 89 3.11 -15.60 -0.71
CA ALA A 89 2.12 -16.06 0.26
C ALA A 89 1.51 -14.91 1.09
N VAL A 90 2.27 -13.82 1.27
CA VAL A 90 1.87 -12.56 1.91
C VAL A 90 2.61 -11.39 1.24
N ASP A 91 1.97 -10.23 1.14
CA ASP A 91 2.63 -8.98 0.74
C ASP A 91 3.25 -8.29 1.97
N ILE A 92 4.41 -8.77 2.34
CA ILE A 92 5.28 -8.16 3.36
C ILE A 92 6.66 -8.00 2.74
N ASP A 93 7.25 -6.83 2.88
CA ASP A 93 8.58 -6.51 2.38
C ASP A 93 9.51 -5.99 3.50
N GLU A 94 10.73 -5.62 3.13
CA GLU A 94 11.74 -5.10 4.03
C GLU A 94 11.30 -3.85 4.78
N PHE A 95 10.49 -2.99 4.17
CA PHE A 95 9.98 -1.76 4.79
C PHE A 95 8.99 -2.04 5.92
N ASP A 96 8.36 -3.22 5.93
CA ASP A 96 7.50 -3.67 7.01
C ASP A 96 8.29 -4.26 8.19
N THR A 97 9.55 -4.71 7.97
CA THR A 97 10.31 -5.54 8.93
C THR A 97 11.72 -5.04 9.28
N MET A 98 12.24 -4.02 8.59
CA MET A 98 13.54 -3.41 8.91
C MET A 98 13.53 -2.76 10.31
N GLU A 99 14.69 -2.40 10.84
CA GLU A 99 14.82 -1.81 12.18
C GLU A 99 13.96 -0.54 12.35
N ASN A 100 13.98 0.35 11.37
CA ASN A 100 13.11 1.53 11.31
C ASN A 100 11.92 1.27 10.37
N ALA A 101 11.15 0.23 10.68
CA ALA A 101 10.04 -0.21 9.86
C ALA A 101 8.90 0.80 9.77
N TYR A 102 8.18 0.77 8.65
CA TYR A 102 6.92 1.48 8.52
C TYR A 102 5.91 0.96 9.54
N ARG A 103 5.16 1.89 10.11
CA ARG A 103 4.02 1.57 10.95
C ARG A 103 2.80 1.25 10.07
N GLN A 104 1.92 0.42 10.61
CA GLN A 104 0.70 -0.01 9.94
C GLN A 104 -0.49 0.64 10.64
N LEU A 105 -1.27 1.43 9.90
CA LEU A 105 -2.56 1.90 10.37
C LEU A 105 -3.63 0.99 9.79
N ILE A 106 -4.47 0.43 10.66
CA ILE A 106 -5.55 -0.46 10.25
C ILE A 106 -6.89 -0.01 10.82
N VAL A 107 -7.94 -0.32 10.09
CA VAL A 107 -9.32 -0.21 10.53
C VAL A 107 -9.80 -1.61 10.90
N TRP A 108 -10.21 -1.75 12.15
CA TRP A 108 -10.71 -2.99 12.73
C TRP A 108 -12.21 -2.90 12.99
N SER A 109 -12.97 -3.92 12.60
CA SER A 109 -14.38 -4.07 12.97
C SER A 109 -14.51 -4.97 14.20
N PRO A 110 -14.90 -4.45 15.36
CA PRO A 110 -15.19 -5.29 16.53
C PRO A 110 -16.38 -6.24 16.29
N GLU A 111 -17.34 -5.82 15.48
CA GLU A 111 -18.52 -6.62 15.13
C GLU A 111 -18.16 -7.85 14.27
N ASP A 112 -17.39 -7.62 13.20
CA ASP A 112 -17.01 -8.68 12.26
C ASP A 112 -15.73 -9.42 12.72
N GLU A 113 -15.01 -8.87 13.68
CA GLU A 113 -13.69 -9.33 14.14
C GLU A 113 -12.71 -9.50 12.97
N LYS A 114 -12.62 -8.45 12.14
CA LYS A 114 -11.82 -8.42 10.93
C LYS A 114 -11.13 -7.08 10.71
N ILE A 115 -9.99 -7.13 10.01
CA ILE A 115 -9.35 -5.95 9.44
C ILE A 115 -10.10 -5.57 8.16
N LEU A 116 -10.62 -4.36 8.10
CA LEU A 116 -11.40 -3.85 6.96
C LEU A 116 -10.52 -3.23 5.89
N GLY A 117 -9.41 -2.67 6.28
CA GLY A 117 -8.45 -2.00 5.41
C GLY A 117 -7.32 -1.37 6.21
N GLY A 118 -6.40 -0.74 5.51
CA GLY A 118 -5.26 -0.08 6.13
C GLY A 118 -4.29 0.50 5.13
N TYR A 119 -3.24 1.09 5.66
CA TYR A 119 -2.05 1.52 4.92
C TYR A 119 -0.84 1.51 5.84
N ARG A 120 0.36 1.50 5.24
CA ARG A 120 1.59 1.72 6.00
C ARG A 120 2.06 3.15 5.86
N PHE A 121 2.79 3.64 6.84
CA PHE A 121 3.32 5.00 6.84
C PHE A 121 4.64 5.11 7.57
N LEU A 122 5.44 6.09 7.14
CA LEU A 122 6.67 6.50 7.80
C LEU A 122 6.71 8.03 7.87
N CYS A 123 6.94 8.58 9.06
CA CYS A 123 7.13 10.01 9.22
C CYS A 123 8.49 10.43 8.66
N GLY A 124 8.55 11.51 7.90
CA GLY A 124 9.77 11.99 7.28
C GLY A 124 10.86 12.35 8.27
N SER A 125 10.47 12.78 9.49
CA SER A 125 11.41 13.00 10.61
C SER A 125 12.14 11.74 11.08
N ASP A 126 11.58 10.54 10.81
CA ASP A 126 12.15 9.26 11.20
C ASP A 126 12.92 8.59 10.04
N VAL A 127 12.93 9.20 8.85
CA VAL A 127 13.59 8.65 7.67
C VAL A 127 15.10 8.60 7.89
N GLN A 128 15.67 7.43 7.65
CA GLN A 128 17.11 7.22 7.61
C GLN A 128 17.65 7.41 6.18
N PHE A 129 18.94 7.63 6.06
CA PHE A 129 19.61 7.84 4.78
C PHE A 129 20.70 6.79 4.60
N ASP A 130 20.89 6.35 3.36
CA ASP A 130 21.98 5.45 3.01
C ASP A 130 23.34 6.18 2.97
N ALA A 131 24.41 5.42 2.71
CA ALA A 131 25.77 5.97 2.65
C ALA A 131 25.96 7.03 1.55
N LYS A 132 25.07 7.10 0.55
CA LYS A 132 25.07 8.09 -0.54
C LYS A 132 24.18 9.30 -0.25
N GLY A 133 23.55 9.33 0.93
CA GLY A 133 22.61 10.40 1.30
C GLY A 133 21.21 10.26 0.69
N LYS A 134 20.88 9.10 0.11
CA LYS A 134 19.54 8.81 -0.42
C LYS A 134 18.60 8.41 0.72
N PRO A 135 17.37 8.95 0.79
CA PRO A 135 16.42 8.55 1.81
C PRO A 135 16.00 7.08 1.64
N ILE A 136 15.93 6.36 2.75
CA ILE A 136 15.46 4.97 2.78
C ILE A 136 13.94 5.00 2.87
N LEU A 137 13.31 5.10 1.71
CA LEU A 137 11.86 5.15 1.51
C LEU A 137 11.41 4.06 0.56
N ALA A 138 10.22 3.54 0.76
CA ALA A 138 9.64 2.52 -0.13
C ALA A 138 9.49 3.01 -1.57
N THR A 139 9.39 4.31 -1.80
CA THR A 139 9.30 4.93 -3.13
C THR A 139 10.65 5.31 -3.72
N ALA A 140 11.75 5.21 -2.98
CA ALA A 140 13.06 5.68 -3.42
C ALA A 140 13.65 4.90 -4.61
N HIS A 141 13.14 3.70 -4.90
CA HIS A 141 13.51 2.94 -6.11
C HIS A 141 12.79 3.42 -7.38
N LEU A 142 11.76 4.26 -7.25
CA LEU A 142 10.96 4.80 -8.35
C LEU A 142 11.25 6.25 -8.65
N PHE A 143 11.67 7.01 -7.64
CA PHE A 143 11.77 8.46 -7.71
C PHE A 143 13.12 8.99 -7.23
N ASN A 144 13.53 10.10 -7.84
CA ASN A 144 14.57 10.97 -7.33
C ASN A 144 13.94 12.10 -6.52
N PHE A 145 14.56 12.43 -5.41
CA PHE A 145 14.14 13.51 -4.51
C PHE A 145 15.14 14.66 -4.60
N SER A 146 14.63 15.88 -4.77
CA SER A 146 15.48 17.08 -4.78
C SER A 146 16.06 17.33 -3.40
N GLU A 147 17.18 18.07 -3.34
CA GLU A 147 17.77 18.51 -2.08
C GLU A 147 16.80 19.37 -1.27
N HIS A 148 16.04 20.23 -1.94
CA HIS A 148 14.98 21.03 -1.34
C HIS A 148 13.90 20.14 -0.69
N PHE A 149 13.43 19.11 -1.40
CA PHE A 149 12.48 18.16 -0.81
C PHE A 149 13.03 17.50 0.45
N ILE A 150 14.26 16.98 0.38
CA ILE A 150 14.89 16.25 1.48
C ILE A 150 15.08 17.14 2.72
N LYS A 151 15.54 18.38 2.54
CA LYS A 151 15.87 19.27 3.66
C LYS A 151 14.67 20.00 4.24
N ASP A 152 13.75 20.48 3.39
CA ASP A 152 12.76 21.46 3.77
C ASP A 152 11.33 20.92 3.78
N ILE A 153 11.06 19.81 3.08
CA ILE A 153 9.71 19.23 2.93
C ILE A 153 9.62 17.89 3.66
N LEU A 154 10.56 16.96 3.42
CA LEU A 154 10.53 15.61 3.97
C LEU A 154 10.38 15.58 5.51
N PRO A 155 11.05 16.41 6.31
CA PRO A 155 10.90 16.38 7.78
C PRO A 155 9.49 16.65 8.27
N TYR A 156 8.65 17.28 7.44
CA TYR A 156 7.25 17.61 7.73
C TYR A 156 6.26 16.76 6.93
N THR A 157 6.74 15.68 6.34
CA THR A 157 5.97 14.81 5.44
C THR A 157 5.76 13.45 6.10
N VAL A 158 4.62 12.82 5.82
CA VAL A 158 4.44 11.39 6.03
C VAL A 158 4.31 10.69 4.69
N GLU A 159 5.12 9.65 4.47
CA GLU A 159 4.96 8.77 3.32
C GLU A 159 3.91 7.69 3.63
N LEU A 160 2.97 7.54 2.72
CA LEU A 160 1.90 6.55 2.76
C LEU A 160 2.11 5.50 1.66
N GLY A 161 1.82 4.27 1.96
CA GLY A 161 1.91 3.20 0.96
C GLY A 161 1.04 1.99 1.30
N ARG A 162 0.94 1.07 0.35
CA ARG A 162 0.19 -0.18 0.53
C ARG A 162 -1.23 0.03 1.04
N SER A 163 -1.93 1.08 0.58
CA SER A 163 -3.33 1.32 0.93
C SER A 163 -4.22 0.25 0.33
N PHE A 164 -5.04 -0.38 1.15
CA PHE A 164 -5.96 -1.43 0.72
C PHE A 164 -7.29 -1.36 1.48
N VAL A 165 -8.32 -1.86 0.84
CA VAL A 165 -9.60 -2.23 1.45
C VAL A 165 -9.80 -3.71 1.19
N SER A 166 -10.18 -4.47 2.21
CA SER A 166 -10.45 -5.90 2.07
C SER A 166 -11.55 -6.13 1.04
N LEU A 167 -11.39 -7.14 0.16
CA LEU A 167 -12.32 -7.38 -0.94
C LEU A 167 -13.76 -7.59 -0.49
N ASP A 168 -13.97 -8.19 0.68
CA ASP A 168 -15.31 -8.41 1.27
C ASP A 168 -16.09 -7.10 1.44
N TYR A 169 -15.40 -5.96 1.53
CA TYR A 169 -15.97 -4.62 1.75
C TYR A 169 -15.91 -3.72 0.52
N GLN A 170 -15.42 -4.20 -0.61
CA GLN A 170 -15.35 -3.44 -1.88
C GLN A 170 -16.60 -3.63 -2.75
N SER A 171 -17.40 -4.67 -2.52
CA SER A 171 -18.54 -4.97 -3.38
C SER A 171 -19.69 -3.98 -3.14
N THR A 172 -20.33 -3.54 -4.23
CA THR A 172 -21.51 -2.67 -4.21
C THR A 172 -22.73 -3.26 -3.48
N ARG A 173 -22.75 -4.58 -3.23
CA ARG A 173 -23.78 -5.27 -2.46
C ARG A 173 -23.63 -5.12 -0.94
N SER A 174 -22.43 -4.75 -0.46
CA SER A 174 -22.15 -4.39 0.94
C SER A 174 -21.97 -2.86 1.08
N SER A 175 -22.59 -2.10 0.25
CA SER A 175 -22.26 -0.73 -0.17
C SER A 175 -22.03 0.28 0.94
N SER A 176 -22.71 0.19 2.08
CA SER A 176 -22.51 1.17 3.17
C SER A 176 -21.22 0.91 3.95
N LYS A 177 -20.90 -0.35 4.27
CA LYS A 177 -19.68 -0.71 5.04
C LYS A 177 -18.40 -0.36 4.27
N GLY A 178 -18.34 -0.61 2.96
CA GLY A 178 -17.17 -0.31 2.12
C GLY A 178 -16.85 1.18 2.03
N LEU A 179 -17.86 2.02 1.89
CA LEU A 179 -17.69 3.49 1.90
C LEU A 179 -17.15 3.97 3.26
N PHE A 180 -17.63 3.40 4.35
CA PHE A 180 -17.15 3.77 5.68
C PHE A 180 -15.68 3.36 5.92
N VAL A 181 -15.17 2.30 5.28
CA VAL A 181 -13.75 1.95 5.39
C VAL A 181 -12.87 3.05 4.81
N LEU A 182 -13.23 3.60 3.65
CA LEU A 182 -12.49 4.73 3.06
C LEU A 182 -12.55 5.97 3.96
N ASP A 183 -13.73 6.32 4.46
CA ASP A 183 -13.88 7.42 5.43
C ASP A 183 -13.02 7.19 6.68
N ASN A 184 -13.00 5.97 7.20
CA ASN A 184 -12.21 5.62 8.38
C ASN A 184 -10.69 5.71 8.11
N LEU A 185 -10.24 5.38 6.89
CA LEU A 185 -8.83 5.57 6.50
C LEU A 185 -8.46 7.05 6.46
N TRP A 186 -9.37 7.92 5.98
CA TRP A 186 -9.20 9.38 6.04
C TRP A 186 -9.21 9.92 7.48
N ASP A 187 -10.08 9.40 8.35
CA ASP A 187 -10.06 9.71 9.79
C ASP A 187 -8.68 9.40 10.40
N GLY A 188 -8.04 8.30 9.97
CA GLY A 188 -6.69 7.93 10.36
C GLY A 188 -5.64 8.98 9.95
N LEU A 189 -5.71 9.51 8.72
CA LEU A 189 -4.82 10.58 8.27
C LEU A 189 -4.97 11.85 9.12
N GLY A 190 -6.21 12.24 9.39
CA GLY A 190 -6.49 13.37 10.29
C GLY A 190 -5.89 13.15 11.69
N ALA A 191 -5.99 11.94 12.22
CA ALA A 191 -5.45 11.60 13.51
C ALA A 191 -3.90 11.66 13.55
N LEU A 192 -3.21 11.29 12.47
CA LEU A 192 -1.75 11.42 12.37
C LEU A 192 -1.30 12.87 12.51
N SER A 193 -2.03 13.83 11.96
CA SER A 193 -1.70 15.26 12.08
C SER A 193 -1.93 15.81 13.51
N VAL A 194 -2.77 15.15 14.30
CA VAL A 194 -2.95 15.47 15.72
C VAL A 194 -1.78 14.89 16.56
N ILE A 195 -1.34 13.69 16.24
CA ILE A 195 -0.19 13.04 16.92
C ILE A 195 1.10 13.81 16.67
N ASP A 196 1.32 14.22 15.41
CA ASP A 196 2.47 15.03 15.02
C ASP A 196 2.01 16.40 14.48
N PRO A 197 1.95 17.43 15.34
CA PRO A 197 1.52 18.78 14.93
C PRO A 197 2.46 19.45 13.91
N LYS A 198 3.65 18.92 13.71
CA LYS A 198 4.61 19.42 12.71
C LYS A 198 4.27 18.94 11.29
N LEU A 199 3.45 17.92 11.18
CA LEU A 199 3.06 17.36 9.90
C LEU A 199 2.35 18.39 9.02
N ARG A 200 2.82 18.52 7.77
CA ARG A 200 2.31 19.48 6.78
C ARG A 200 1.90 18.79 5.47
N TYR A 201 2.56 17.69 5.12
CA TYR A 201 2.46 17.08 3.82
C TYR A 201 2.21 15.57 3.93
N TYR A 202 1.44 15.06 2.99
CA TYR A 202 1.28 13.64 2.75
C TYR A 202 1.88 13.31 1.38
N PHE A 203 2.66 12.25 1.31
CA PHE A 203 3.27 11.78 0.09
C PHE A 203 2.97 10.29 -0.12
N GLY A 204 2.64 9.92 -1.35
CA GLY A 204 2.43 8.53 -1.73
C GLY A 204 2.32 8.42 -3.24
N LYS A 205 2.56 7.21 -3.75
CA LYS A 205 2.35 6.90 -5.15
C LYS A 205 1.00 6.24 -5.39
N MET A 206 0.40 6.52 -6.53
CA MET A 206 -0.74 5.79 -7.05
C MET A 206 -0.30 4.90 -8.22
N THR A 207 -0.74 3.65 -8.22
CA THR A 207 -0.48 2.72 -9.32
C THR A 207 -1.60 2.79 -10.35
N MET A 208 -1.24 3.04 -11.60
CA MET A 208 -2.14 2.88 -12.74
C MET A 208 -1.82 1.56 -13.43
N TYR A 209 -2.78 0.65 -13.46
CA TYR A 209 -2.58 -0.66 -14.08
C TYR A 209 -2.59 -0.58 -15.61
N ARG A 210 -1.86 -1.50 -16.25
CA ARG A 210 -1.83 -1.60 -17.73
C ARG A 210 -3.20 -1.88 -18.34
N SER A 211 -4.12 -2.43 -17.57
CA SER A 211 -5.52 -2.68 -17.96
C SER A 211 -6.36 -1.41 -18.07
N TYR A 212 -5.88 -0.27 -17.55
CA TYR A 212 -6.58 0.99 -17.71
C TYR A 212 -6.57 1.43 -19.18
N HIS A 213 -7.68 2.01 -19.63
CA HIS A 213 -7.78 2.51 -20.99
C HIS A 213 -6.71 3.60 -21.21
N PRO A 214 -5.81 3.47 -22.22
CA PRO A 214 -4.68 4.38 -22.39
C PRO A 214 -5.10 5.85 -22.51
N TYR A 215 -6.15 6.12 -23.27
CA TYR A 215 -6.68 7.48 -23.43
C TYR A 215 -7.16 8.10 -22.12
N ALA A 216 -7.87 7.33 -21.30
CA ALA A 216 -8.33 7.80 -19.98
C ALA A 216 -7.14 8.07 -19.04
N ARG A 217 -6.13 7.19 -19.04
CA ARG A 217 -4.88 7.39 -18.31
C ARG A 217 -4.18 8.67 -18.73
N ASP A 218 -4.02 8.87 -20.04
CA ASP A 218 -3.29 10.02 -20.58
C ASP A 218 -4.04 11.33 -20.31
N MET A 219 -5.38 11.32 -20.33
CA MET A 219 -6.19 12.47 -19.92
C MET A 219 -6.00 12.83 -18.45
N ILE A 220 -5.94 11.84 -17.56
CA ILE A 220 -5.68 12.08 -16.14
C ILE A 220 -4.29 12.70 -15.94
N LEU A 221 -3.26 12.13 -16.58
CA LEU A 221 -1.90 12.64 -16.50
C LEU A 221 -1.79 14.07 -17.07
N TYR A 222 -2.45 14.34 -18.19
CA TYR A 222 -2.50 15.68 -18.78
C TYR A 222 -3.17 16.68 -17.83
N PHE A 223 -4.33 16.33 -17.27
CA PHE A 223 -5.02 17.18 -16.29
C PHE A 223 -4.14 17.49 -15.08
N LEU A 224 -3.49 16.48 -14.51
CA LEU A 224 -2.60 16.66 -13.36
C LEU A 224 -1.39 17.53 -13.72
N SER A 225 -0.78 17.34 -14.88
CA SER A 225 0.36 18.15 -15.31
C SER A 225 0.00 19.63 -15.51
N LEU A 226 -1.24 19.90 -15.93
CA LEU A 226 -1.72 21.26 -16.19
C LEU A 226 -2.12 21.99 -14.90
N HIS A 227 -2.79 21.30 -13.99
CA HIS A 227 -3.41 21.91 -12.81
C HIS A 227 -2.60 21.75 -11.53
N PHE A 228 -1.73 20.73 -11.46
CA PHE A 228 -0.92 20.40 -10.29
C PHE A 228 0.53 20.11 -10.67
N PRO A 229 1.19 21.01 -11.42
CA PRO A 229 2.57 20.77 -11.84
C PRO A 229 3.52 20.80 -10.61
N ASP A 230 4.52 19.93 -10.60
CA ASP A 230 5.66 20.02 -9.69
C ASP A 230 6.67 21.03 -10.24
N VAL A 231 6.38 22.32 -10.07
CA VAL A 231 7.18 23.43 -10.62
C VAL A 231 8.59 23.47 -10.04
N ASP A 232 8.75 23.03 -8.79
CA ASP A 232 10.02 23.01 -8.08
C ASP A 232 10.81 21.72 -8.31
N ARG A 233 10.24 20.79 -9.06
CA ARG A 233 10.81 19.46 -9.34
C ARG A 233 11.25 18.74 -8.06
N LEU A 234 10.37 18.73 -7.07
CA LEU A 234 10.63 18.16 -5.76
C LEU A 234 10.86 16.64 -5.83
N ILE A 235 10.05 15.97 -6.64
CA ILE A 235 10.07 14.51 -6.81
C ILE A 235 9.93 14.20 -8.29
N THR A 236 10.90 13.52 -8.86
CA THR A 236 10.90 13.18 -10.28
C THR A 236 11.07 11.67 -10.48
N PRO A 237 10.38 11.07 -11.45
CA PRO A 237 10.54 9.64 -11.71
C PRO A 237 11.96 9.33 -12.22
N ILE A 238 12.51 8.18 -11.81
CA ILE A 238 13.79 7.67 -12.34
C ILE A 238 13.59 7.24 -13.79
N GLU A 239 12.48 6.55 -14.07
CA GLU A 239 12.06 6.14 -15.42
C GLU A 239 10.72 6.81 -15.76
N PRO A 240 10.73 7.95 -16.45
CA PRO A 240 9.49 8.62 -16.86
C PRO A 240 8.65 7.74 -17.77
N LEU A 241 7.33 7.80 -17.61
CA LEU A 241 6.41 7.20 -18.57
C LEU A 241 6.59 7.87 -19.93
N GLN A 242 6.72 7.05 -20.96
CA GLN A 242 6.60 7.52 -22.35
C GLN A 242 5.12 7.58 -22.69
N THR A 243 4.61 8.80 -22.93
CA THR A 243 3.25 9.09 -23.36
C THR A 243 3.21 9.35 -24.85
#